data_7aa928478cc1b18b7c8d1b9e03fd1fce
#
_entry.id   7aa928478cc1b18b7c8d1b9e03fd1fce
#
_cell.length_a   1.000
_cell.length_b   1.000
_cell.length_c   1.000
_cell.angle_alpha   90.00
_cell.angle_beta   90.00
_cell.angle_gamma   90.00
#
_symmetry.space_group_name_H-M   'P 1'
#
loop_
_entity.id
_entity.type
_entity.pdbx_description
1 polymer ?
#
loop_
_entity_poly.entity_id
_entity_poly.type
_entity_poly.pdbx_seq_one_letter_code
_entity_poly.pdbx_strand_id
1 'polypeptide(L)'
;MSFGMSENKLMNIDVLELLPQRPPFVMIDKLTHFDEILTTTIFEVQEDGLFVEGDILNPCALVENIAQTCAARMGYINCYIYKKNVKLGFIGSIKNLSVLRPVKVGEVLTTSIEVIEEVMQLTLVKATIKIGGEVVVTAEMKIALSDIDSIPNESE
;
A
#
# COMPACT_ATOMS: atom_id res chain seq x y z
N MET A 1 9.89 -10.03 -19.86
CA MET A 1 10.43 -10.28 -18.52
C MET A 1 9.26 -10.44 -17.54
N SER A 2 9.19 -11.55 -16.87
CA SER A 2 8.13 -11.77 -15.88
C SER A 2 8.54 -11.10 -14.58
N PHE A 3 7.78 -10.09 -14.13
CA PHE A 3 7.96 -9.46 -12.83
C PHE A 3 7.21 -10.20 -11.71
N GLY A 4 6.45 -11.25 -12.08
CA GLY A 4 5.50 -11.86 -11.17
C GLY A 4 6.06 -13.05 -10.43
N MET A 5 6.09 -12.97 -9.10
CA MET A 5 6.06 -14.16 -8.26
C MET A 5 4.63 -14.71 -8.23
N SER A 6 4.48 -16.00 -7.92
CA SER A 6 3.15 -16.56 -7.64
C SER A 6 2.55 -15.84 -6.42
N GLU A 7 1.23 -15.79 -6.34
CA GLU A 7 0.51 -15.19 -5.21
C GLU A 7 0.99 -15.74 -3.87
N ASN A 8 1.18 -17.07 -3.76
CA ASN A 8 1.65 -17.71 -2.53
C ASN A 8 3.03 -17.20 -2.09
N LYS A 9 3.95 -16.98 -3.03
CA LYS A 9 5.28 -16.44 -2.72
C LYS A 9 5.21 -14.99 -2.29
N LEU A 10 4.37 -14.18 -2.93
CA LEU A 10 4.15 -12.79 -2.55
C LEU A 10 3.60 -12.70 -1.12
N MET A 11 2.61 -13.52 -0.78
CA MET A 11 1.99 -13.52 0.55
C MET A 11 2.95 -13.98 1.66
N ASN A 12 4.03 -14.69 1.33
CA ASN A 12 5.05 -15.09 2.28
C ASN A 12 6.09 -13.99 2.56
N ILE A 13 6.10 -12.92 1.78
CA ILE A 13 6.98 -11.78 2.05
C ILE A 13 6.45 -11.05 3.28
N ASP A 14 7.34 -10.77 4.24
CA ASP A 14 7.01 -9.90 5.35
C ASP A 14 6.90 -8.47 4.81
N VAL A 15 5.71 -7.86 4.94
CA VAL A 15 5.48 -6.51 4.43
C VAL A 15 6.41 -5.48 5.04
N LEU A 16 6.94 -5.73 6.24
CA LEU A 16 7.91 -4.84 6.87
C LEU A 16 9.22 -4.75 6.09
N GLU A 17 9.54 -5.73 5.26
CA GLU A 17 10.69 -5.67 4.35
C GLU A 17 10.44 -4.70 3.18
N LEU A 18 9.18 -4.42 2.87
CA LEU A 18 8.79 -3.58 1.74
C LEU A 18 8.46 -2.15 2.14
N LEU A 19 8.09 -1.94 3.40
CA LEU A 19 7.57 -0.68 3.91
C LEU A 19 8.61 0.09 4.71
N PRO A 20 8.62 1.44 4.62
CA PRO A 20 9.34 2.27 5.58
C PRO A 20 8.61 2.35 6.93
N GLN A 21 7.27 2.20 6.93
CA GLN A 21 6.46 2.26 8.14
C GLN A 21 6.71 1.07 9.07
N ARG A 22 6.47 1.27 10.37
CA ARG A 22 6.59 0.25 11.41
C ARG A 22 5.34 0.22 12.27
N PRO A 23 5.04 -0.93 12.92
CA PRO A 23 3.92 -0.98 13.86
C PRO A 23 4.02 0.12 14.92
N PRO A 24 2.89 0.71 15.35
CA PRO A 24 1.51 0.35 15.05
C PRO A 24 0.93 1.02 13.78
N PHE A 25 1.76 1.64 12.94
CA PHE A 25 1.32 2.44 11.79
C PHE A 25 1.13 1.64 10.51
N VAL A 26 1.38 0.33 10.54
CA VAL A 26 1.26 -0.53 9.35
C VAL A 26 -0.20 -0.83 9.06
N MET A 27 -0.64 -0.53 7.84
CA MET A 27 -2.04 -0.65 7.38
C MET A 27 -2.21 -1.62 6.21
N ILE A 28 -1.26 -2.54 6.03
CA ILE A 28 -1.37 -3.68 5.11
C ILE A 28 -0.84 -4.92 5.81
N ASP A 29 -1.41 -6.08 5.50
CA ASP A 29 -0.98 -7.36 6.07
C ASP A 29 -0.12 -8.16 5.10
N LYS A 30 -0.56 -8.24 3.84
CA LYS A 30 0.07 -9.07 2.81
C LYS A 30 -0.01 -8.40 1.45
N LEU A 31 1.03 -8.62 0.64
CA LEU A 31 1.03 -8.35 -0.78
C LEU A 31 0.51 -9.59 -1.50
N THR A 32 -0.56 -9.47 -2.28
CA THR A 32 -1.20 -10.62 -2.92
C THR A 32 -1.02 -10.66 -4.43
N HIS A 33 -0.78 -9.52 -5.05
CA HIS A 33 -0.55 -9.43 -6.49
C HIS A 33 0.42 -8.31 -6.82
N PHE A 34 1.29 -8.57 -7.79
CA PHE A 34 2.17 -7.57 -8.37
C PHE A 34 2.40 -7.87 -9.85
N ASP A 35 2.20 -6.86 -10.68
CA ASP A 35 2.68 -6.84 -12.06
C ASP A 35 3.07 -5.40 -12.44
N GLU A 36 3.39 -5.15 -13.70
CA GLU A 36 3.87 -3.85 -14.14
C GLU A 36 2.86 -2.71 -13.89
N ILE A 37 1.56 -3.03 -13.86
CA ILE A 37 0.49 -2.06 -13.76
C ILE A 37 -0.25 -2.15 -12.44
N LEU A 38 -0.52 -3.38 -11.96
CA LEU A 38 -1.43 -3.65 -10.85
C LEU A 38 -0.70 -4.22 -9.64
N THR A 39 -1.00 -3.68 -8.48
CA THR A 39 -0.55 -4.21 -7.19
C THR A 39 -1.74 -4.31 -6.26
N THR A 40 -1.85 -5.43 -5.55
CA THR A 40 -2.96 -5.69 -4.62
C THR A 40 -2.42 -6.12 -3.27
N THR A 41 -3.01 -5.57 -2.21
CA THR A 41 -2.73 -5.93 -0.83
C THR A 41 -4.00 -6.30 -0.10
N ILE A 42 -3.86 -7.01 1.01
CA ILE A 42 -4.97 -7.27 1.94
C ILE A 42 -4.63 -6.74 3.33
N PHE A 43 -5.66 -6.30 4.05
CA PHE A 43 -5.55 -5.82 5.41
C PHE A 43 -6.83 -6.15 6.19
N GLU A 44 -6.71 -6.88 7.30
CA GLU A 44 -7.81 -7.12 8.21
C GLU A 44 -7.85 -6.04 9.28
N VAL A 45 -9.01 -5.39 9.43
CA VAL A 45 -9.19 -4.34 10.43
C VAL A 45 -9.28 -4.96 11.82
N GLN A 46 -8.28 -4.71 12.67
CA GLN A 46 -8.18 -5.25 14.02
C GLN A 46 -8.87 -4.31 15.02
N GLU A 47 -9.47 -4.91 16.06
CA GLU A 47 -10.16 -4.17 17.12
C GLU A 47 -9.24 -3.19 17.85
N ASP A 48 -7.99 -3.56 18.05
CA ASP A 48 -6.98 -2.74 18.73
C ASP A 48 -6.18 -1.83 17.79
N GLY A 49 -6.62 -1.69 16.54
CA GLY A 49 -5.95 -0.86 15.55
C GLY A 49 -5.90 0.61 15.96
N LEU A 50 -4.79 1.27 15.61
CA LEU A 50 -4.51 2.66 15.98
C LEU A 50 -5.60 3.64 15.54
N PHE A 51 -6.21 3.41 14.38
CA PHE A 51 -7.21 4.31 13.79
C PHE A 51 -8.64 3.78 13.94
N VAL A 52 -8.86 2.84 14.85
CA VAL A 52 -10.20 2.31 15.13
C VAL A 52 -10.83 3.10 16.27
N GLU A 53 -12.03 3.61 16.02
CA GLU A 53 -12.86 4.33 16.99
C GLU A 53 -14.17 3.56 17.18
N GLY A 54 -14.33 2.92 18.36
CA GLY A 54 -15.41 1.97 18.56
C GLY A 54 -15.21 0.74 17.68
N ASP A 55 -16.11 0.51 16.73
CA ASP A 55 -16.02 -0.57 15.76
C ASP A 55 -15.77 -0.08 14.33
N ILE A 56 -15.47 1.21 14.16
CA ILE A 56 -15.31 1.87 12.87
C ILE A 56 -13.84 2.27 12.66
N LEU A 57 -13.32 1.97 11.47
CA LEU A 57 -12.01 2.44 11.04
C LEU A 57 -12.12 3.89 10.57
N ASN A 58 -11.27 4.77 11.12
CA ASN A 58 -11.23 6.16 10.68
C ASN A 58 -10.89 6.22 9.17
N PRO A 59 -11.62 7.01 8.37
CA PRO A 59 -11.34 7.12 6.92
C PRO A 59 -9.92 7.52 6.55
N CYS A 60 -9.20 8.23 7.43
CA CYS A 60 -7.79 8.56 7.21
C CYS A 60 -6.94 7.29 7.06
N ALA A 61 -7.29 6.21 7.74
CA ALA A 61 -6.60 4.93 7.62
C ALA A 61 -6.79 4.30 6.23
N LEU A 62 -7.90 4.59 5.56
CA LEU A 62 -8.13 4.11 4.19
C LEU A 62 -7.16 4.77 3.21
N VAL A 63 -6.91 6.06 3.38
CA VAL A 63 -5.92 6.80 2.59
C VAL A 63 -4.52 6.25 2.87
N GLU A 64 -4.19 6.01 4.14
CA GLU A 64 -2.90 5.44 4.52
C GLU A 64 -2.72 4.01 3.98
N ASN A 65 -3.77 3.21 4.00
CA ASN A 65 -3.76 1.87 3.40
C ASN A 65 -3.43 1.92 1.90
N ILE A 66 -4.03 2.85 1.17
CA ILE A 66 -3.72 3.06 -0.26
C ILE A 66 -2.27 3.49 -0.44
N ALA A 67 -1.80 4.45 0.36
CA ALA A 67 -0.42 4.93 0.30
C ALA A 67 0.57 3.81 0.59
N GLN A 68 0.28 2.96 1.58
CA GLN A 68 1.14 1.82 1.90
C GLN A 68 1.10 0.72 0.85
N THR A 69 -0.02 0.56 0.14
CA THR A 69 -0.06 -0.34 -1.01
C THR A 69 0.87 0.16 -2.12
N CYS A 70 0.90 1.47 -2.36
CA CYS A 70 1.88 2.08 -3.25
C CYS A 70 3.31 1.87 -2.74
N ALA A 71 3.54 2.06 -1.45
CA ALA A 71 4.85 1.85 -0.84
C ALA A 71 5.31 0.40 -0.96
N ALA A 72 4.40 -0.56 -0.76
CA ALA A 72 4.70 -1.98 -0.92
C ALA A 72 5.10 -2.31 -2.35
N ARG A 73 4.42 -1.72 -3.34
CA ARG A 73 4.80 -1.85 -4.75
C ARG A 73 6.23 -1.35 -4.98
N MET A 74 6.53 -0.15 -4.51
CA MET A 74 7.86 0.44 -4.67
C MET A 74 8.92 -0.37 -3.92
N GLY A 75 8.61 -0.83 -2.72
CA GLY A 75 9.50 -1.69 -1.94
C GLY A 75 9.79 -3.00 -2.64
N TYR A 76 8.78 -3.63 -3.22
CA TYR A 76 8.96 -4.84 -4.01
C TYR A 76 9.87 -4.61 -5.21
N ILE A 77 9.64 -3.54 -5.97
CA ILE A 77 10.47 -3.18 -7.12
C ILE A 77 11.92 -2.94 -6.67
N ASN A 78 12.12 -2.14 -5.64
CA ASN A 78 13.47 -1.81 -5.18
C ASN A 78 14.20 -3.01 -4.59
N CYS A 79 13.55 -3.81 -3.74
CA CYS A 79 14.22 -4.91 -3.02
C CYS A 79 14.35 -6.17 -3.86
N TYR A 80 13.34 -6.53 -4.64
CA TYR A 80 13.28 -7.82 -5.34
C TYR A 80 13.64 -7.74 -6.82
N ILE A 81 13.50 -6.58 -7.45
CA ILE A 81 13.85 -6.39 -8.87
C ILE A 81 15.21 -5.71 -8.99
N TYR A 82 15.40 -4.57 -8.34
CA TYR A 82 16.64 -3.80 -8.43
C TYR A 82 17.67 -4.12 -7.35
N LYS A 83 17.32 -4.90 -6.32
CA LYS A 83 18.19 -5.25 -5.19
C LYS A 83 18.74 -4.03 -4.48
N LYS A 84 17.90 -3.03 -4.25
CA LYS A 84 18.21 -1.76 -3.57
C LYS A 84 17.46 -1.67 -2.25
N ASN A 85 17.78 -0.63 -1.47
CA ASN A 85 17.08 -0.35 -0.22
C ASN A 85 15.69 0.25 -0.47
N VAL A 86 14.82 0.12 0.53
CA VAL A 86 13.50 0.76 0.52
C VAL A 86 13.68 2.28 0.56
N LYS A 87 13.00 2.98 -0.34
CA LYS A 87 13.01 4.44 -0.42
C LYS A 87 11.79 5.02 0.28
N LEU A 88 11.93 6.26 0.78
CA LEU A 88 10.79 7.01 1.29
C LEU A 88 9.94 7.51 0.13
N GLY A 89 8.62 7.37 0.26
CA GLY A 89 7.65 7.95 -0.66
C GLY A 89 6.77 8.96 0.07
N PHE A 90 6.31 9.95 -0.65
CA PHE A 90 5.43 11.00 -0.12
C PHE A 90 4.17 11.12 -0.96
N ILE A 91 3.05 11.31 -0.29
CA ILE A 91 1.78 11.59 -0.97
C ILE A 91 1.86 13.03 -1.49
N GLY A 92 1.86 13.18 -2.80
CA GLY A 92 1.85 14.50 -3.45
C GLY A 92 0.44 15.09 -3.55
N SER A 93 -0.55 14.26 -3.85
CA SER A 93 -1.95 14.66 -3.90
C SER A 93 -2.88 13.47 -3.84
N ILE A 94 -4.09 13.71 -3.37
CA ILE A 94 -5.21 12.78 -3.42
C ILE A 94 -6.36 13.50 -4.09
N LYS A 95 -6.97 12.86 -5.10
CA LYS A 95 -8.11 13.41 -5.83
C LYS A 95 -9.21 12.38 -5.94
N ASN A 96 -10.44 12.87 -6.06
CA ASN A 96 -11.62 12.05 -6.31
C ASN A 96 -11.80 10.93 -5.29
N LEU A 97 -11.41 11.19 -4.03
CA LEU A 97 -11.62 10.25 -2.95
C LEU A 97 -13.11 10.10 -2.69
N SER A 98 -13.60 8.88 -2.79
CA SER A 98 -14.98 8.54 -2.47
C SER A 98 -15.01 7.35 -1.54
N VAL A 99 -15.57 7.54 -0.35
CA VAL A 99 -15.78 6.47 0.65
C VAL A 99 -17.27 6.19 0.68
N LEU A 100 -17.67 5.03 0.16
CA LEU A 100 -19.08 4.71 -0.07
C LEU A 100 -19.81 4.24 1.18
N ARG A 101 -19.09 3.72 2.17
CA ARG A 101 -19.63 3.35 3.47
C ARG A 101 -18.54 3.27 4.53
N PRO A 102 -18.91 3.30 5.83
CA PRO A 102 -17.93 3.04 6.89
C PRO A 102 -17.33 1.63 6.80
N VAL A 103 -16.09 1.51 7.21
CA VAL A 103 -15.37 0.23 7.29
C VAL A 103 -15.30 -0.18 8.75
N LYS A 104 -15.63 -1.44 9.04
CA LYS A 104 -15.77 -1.96 10.40
C LYS A 104 -14.66 -2.92 10.77
N VAL A 105 -14.43 -3.04 12.07
CA VAL A 105 -13.56 -4.08 12.65
C VAL A 105 -13.98 -5.45 12.13
N GLY A 106 -12.99 -6.28 11.79
CA GLY A 106 -13.19 -7.63 11.25
C GLY A 106 -13.33 -7.68 9.74
N GLU A 107 -13.55 -6.55 9.08
CA GLU A 107 -13.61 -6.52 7.62
C GLU A 107 -12.20 -6.58 7.02
N VAL A 108 -12.08 -7.24 5.87
CA VAL A 108 -10.82 -7.36 5.14
C VAL A 108 -10.84 -6.45 3.92
N LEU A 109 -9.90 -5.52 3.90
CA LEU A 109 -9.71 -4.62 2.76
C LEU A 109 -8.87 -5.32 1.70
N THR A 110 -9.38 -5.42 0.49
CA THR A 110 -8.60 -5.79 -0.69
C THR A 110 -8.36 -4.52 -1.49
N THR A 111 -7.14 -4.03 -1.42
CA THR A 111 -6.77 -2.75 -2.03
C THR A 111 -5.94 -2.99 -3.28
N SER A 112 -6.39 -2.45 -4.39
CA SER A 112 -5.68 -2.52 -5.66
C SER A 112 -5.31 -1.12 -6.11
N ILE A 113 -4.07 -0.97 -6.55
CA ILE A 113 -3.61 0.24 -7.22
C ILE A 113 -3.22 -0.10 -8.64
N GLU A 114 -3.66 0.73 -9.57
CA GLU A 114 -3.33 0.63 -10.98
C GLU A 114 -2.50 1.85 -11.36
N VAL A 115 -1.30 1.60 -11.89
CA VAL A 115 -0.42 2.68 -12.35
C VAL A 115 -0.99 3.26 -13.64
N ILE A 116 -1.34 4.53 -13.61
CA ILE A 116 -1.87 5.26 -14.77
C ILE A 116 -0.74 5.92 -15.54
N GLU A 117 0.20 6.54 -14.81
CA GLU A 117 1.30 7.28 -15.42
C GLU A 117 2.48 7.33 -14.45
N GLU A 118 3.67 7.20 -15.01
CA GLU A 118 4.93 7.42 -14.29
C GLU A 118 5.77 8.44 -15.07
N VAL A 119 6.11 9.55 -14.42
CA VAL A 119 6.97 10.57 -14.99
C VAL A 119 8.01 10.95 -13.96
N MET A 120 9.27 10.64 -14.27
CA MET A 120 10.40 10.83 -13.34
C MET A 120 10.15 10.11 -12.02
N GLN A 121 10.10 10.82 -10.89
CA GLN A 121 9.87 10.24 -9.56
C GLN A 121 8.42 10.37 -9.10
N LEU A 122 7.51 10.73 -10.01
CA LEU A 122 6.09 10.85 -9.72
C LEU A 122 5.33 9.68 -10.35
N THR A 123 4.49 9.04 -9.55
CA THR A 123 3.61 7.97 -9.99
C THR A 123 2.17 8.34 -9.70
N LEU A 124 1.33 8.34 -10.73
CA LEU A 124 -0.11 8.53 -10.61
C LEU A 124 -0.78 7.15 -10.62
N VAL A 125 -1.57 6.88 -9.59
CA VAL A 125 -2.28 5.61 -9.46
C VAL A 125 -3.77 5.84 -9.29
N LYS A 126 -4.57 4.87 -9.77
CA LYS A 126 -5.98 4.74 -9.45
C LYS A 126 -6.12 3.64 -8.40
N ALA A 127 -6.76 3.97 -7.28
CA ALA A 127 -6.91 3.05 -6.17
C ALA A 127 -8.37 2.63 -6.01
N THR A 128 -8.56 1.35 -5.67
CA THR A 128 -9.86 0.78 -5.37
C THR A 128 -9.72 -0.12 -4.15
N ILE A 129 -10.58 0.07 -3.15
CA ILE A 129 -10.67 -0.84 -2.00
C ILE A 129 -11.98 -1.59 -2.09
N LYS A 130 -11.90 -2.91 -1.99
CA LYS A 130 -13.06 -3.80 -1.97
C LYS A 130 -13.15 -4.53 -0.64
N ILE A 131 -14.38 -4.80 -0.21
CA ILE A 131 -14.69 -5.67 0.92
C ILE A 131 -15.68 -6.70 0.43
N GLY A 132 -15.32 -7.98 0.48
CA GLY A 132 -16.20 -9.05 -0.01
C GLY A 132 -16.60 -8.89 -1.49
N GLY A 133 -15.69 -8.34 -2.30
CA GLY A 133 -15.95 -8.08 -3.72
C GLY A 133 -16.69 -6.78 -4.03
N GLU A 134 -17.19 -6.08 -3.02
CA GLU A 134 -17.88 -4.80 -3.18
C GLU A 134 -16.89 -3.63 -3.09
N VAL A 135 -16.96 -2.71 -4.05
CA VAL A 135 -16.15 -1.49 -4.03
C VAL A 135 -16.66 -0.57 -2.92
N VAL A 136 -15.79 -0.22 -1.98
CA VAL A 136 -16.12 0.68 -0.87
C VAL A 136 -15.36 1.99 -0.90
N VAL A 137 -14.19 2.03 -1.56
CA VAL A 137 -13.39 3.24 -1.68
C VAL A 137 -12.80 3.31 -3.09
N THR A 138 -12.82 4.51 -3.67
CA THR A 138 -12.08 4.82 -4.90
C THR A 138 -11.32 6.12 -4.69
N ALA A 139 -10.16 6.24 -5.31
CA ALA A 139 -9.35 7.45 -5.24
C ALA A 139 -8.32 7.46 -6.37
N GLU A 140 -7.78 8.64 -6.63
CA GLU A 140 -6.57 8.82 -7.41
C GLU A 140 -5.50 9.40 -6.50
N MET A 141 -4.29 8.87 -6.56
CA MET A 141 -3.20 9.30 -5.70
C MET A 141 -1.95 9.54 -6.53
N LYS A 142 -1.25 10.62 -6.22
CA LYS A 142 0.04 10.93 -6.78
C LYS A 142 1.10 10.73 -5.70
N ILE A 143 2.08 9.87 -5.98
CA ILE A 143 3.16 9.54 -5.06
C ILE A 143 4.46 10.09 -5.62
N ALA A 144 5.22 10.79 -4.79
CA ALA A 144 6.56 11.23 -5.08
C ALA A 144 7.56 10.30 -4.37
N LEU A 145 8.50 9.74 -5.12
CA LEU A 145 9.56 8.90 -4.55
C LEU A 145 10.76 9.77 -4.20
N SER A 146 11.27 9.62 -2.99
CA SER A 146 12.49 10.27 -2.53
C SER A 146 13.73 9.43 -2.91
N ASP A 147 14.88 10.10 -3.08
CA ASP A 147 16.17 9.41 -3.22
C ASP A 147 16.74 8.98 -1.85
N ILE A 148 16.07 9.34 -0.75
CA ILE A 148 16.53 9.03 0.61
C ILE A 148 16.10 7.61 0.98
N ASP A 149 17.05 6.79 1.44
CA ASP A 149 16.76 5.47 1.99
C ASP A 149 16.00 5.59 3.31
N SER A 150 15.01 4.72 3.52
CA SER A 150 14.18 4.74 4.72
C SER A 150 14.89 4.19 5.95
N ILE A 151 15.93 3.37 5.73
CA ILE A 151 16.70 2.75 6.81
C ILE A 151 18.10 3.36 6.80
N PRO A 152 18.55 3.97 7.93
CA PRO A 152 19.93 4.44 8.03
C PRO A 152 20.91 3.27 7.82
N ASN A 153 21.99 3.51 7.11
CA ASN A 153 23.05 2.51 6.98
C ASN A 153 23.63 2.23 8.36
N GLU A 154 23.59 0.99 8.81
CA GLU A 154 24.17 0.55 10.08
C GLU A 154 25.70 0.54 10.07
N SER A 155 26.31 0.97 8.97
CA SER A 155 27.76 0.96 8.79
C SER A 155 28.48 2.20 9.32
N GLU A 156 27.78 3.03 10.07
CA GLU A 156 28.39 4.20 10.74
C GLU A 156 28.46 4.02 12.24
#